data_35508d547be30210a15777172a5b69ee
#
_entry.id   35508d547be30210a15777172a5b69ee
#
_cell.length_a   1.000
_cell.length_b   1.000
_cell.length_c   1.000
_cell.angle_alpha   90.00
_cell.angle_beta   90.00
_cell.angle_gamma   90.00
#
_symmetry.space_group_name_H-M   'P 1'
#
loop_
_entity.id
_entity.type
_entity.pdbx_description
1 polymer ?
#
loop_
_entity_poly.entity_id
_entity_poly.type
_entity_poly.pdbx_seq_one_letter_code
_entity_poly.pdbx_strand_id
1 'polypeptide(L)'
;RLYRIFDDILSTKGKKAITAIVEDTLPHDRPGDFNQALMDFGSAVCIPKTPRCGECPIVNMCEAYQHKDTDKLPVRIKKTKVVEVPLFVGILQYEDYYLLHKRPNRGLLRSMWEFPSVEMVSTFDEGERGLEELVKALGFELALQPVLVKEITHIFSHRKWFMKAFRGDLT
;
A
#
# COMPACT_ATOMS: atom_id res chain seq x y z
N ARG A 1 -19.59 -0.31 -12.71
CA ARG A 1 -20.03 -0.43 -14.11
C ARG A 1 -21.33 -1.20 -14.25
N LEU A 2 -21.46 -2.41 -13.72
CA LEU A 2 -22.66 -3.25 -13.87
C LEU A 2 -23.95 -2.48 -13.56
N TYR A 3 -23.99 -1.80 -12.43
CA TYR A 3 -25.15 -0.99 -11.96
C TYR A 3 -25.00 0.52 -12.26
N ARG A 4 -24.14 0.93 -13.13
CA ARG A 4 -23.93 2.30 -13.62
C ARG A 4 -23.85 3.38 -12.52
N ILE A 5 -23.11 3.10 -11.43
CA ILE A 5 -22.94 4.02 -10.30
C ILE A 5 -21.94 5.11 -10.63
N PHE A 6 -22.37 6.39 -10.61
CA PHE A 6 -21.55 7.56 -10.87
C PHE A 6 -21.02 8.24 -9.60
N ASP A 7 -21.39 7.75 -8.43
CA ASP A 7 -20.78 8.23 -7.19
C ASP A 7 -19.30 7.87 -7.14
N ASP A 8 -18.48 8.81 -6.61
CA ASP A 8 -17.07 8.50 -6.37
C ASP A 8 -16.93 7.30 -5.44
N ILE A 9 -16.34 6.22 -5.94
CA ILE A 9 -16.18 4.95 -5.21
C ILE A 9 -15.34 5.08 -3.92
N LEU A 10 -14.60 6.18 -3.74
CA LEU A 10 -13.83 6.48 -2.54
C LEU A 10 -14.63 7.31 -1.51
N SER A 11 -15.76 7.90 -1.92
CA SER A 11 -16.63 8.66 -1.04
C SER A 11 -17.45 7.75 -0.11
N THR A 12 -17.90 8.29 1.01
CA THR A 12 -18.81 7.57 1.92
C THR A 12 -20.12 7.16 1.21
N LYS A 13 -20.66 8.05 0.36
CA LYS A 13 -21.88 7.79 -0.41
C LYS A 13 -21.66 6.63 -1.40
N GLY A 14 -20.58 6.68 -2.20
CA GLY A 14 -20.30 5.64 -3.17
C GLY A 14 -20.04 4.28 -2.52
N LYS A 15 -19.29 4.25 -1.42
CA LYS A 15 -19.07 3.02 -0.63
C LYS A 15 -20.38 2.43 -0.14
N LYS A 16 -21.26 3.26 0.47
CA LYS A 16 -22.56 2.79 0.99
C LYS A 16 -23.44 2.22 -0.13
N ALA A 17 -23.48 2.88 -1.30
CA ALA A 17 -24.25 2.39 -2.44
C ALA A 17 -23.73 1.03 -2.94
N ILE A 18 -22.40 0.87 -3.06
CA ILE A 18 -21.78 -0.39 -3.49
C ILE A 18 -22.01 -1.48 -2.45
N THR A 19 -21.85 -1.19 -1.16
CA THR A 19 -22.05 -2.15 -0.07
C THR A 19 -23.46 -2.70 -0.10
N ALA A 20 -24.49 -1.85 -0.22
CA ALA A 20 -25.88 -2.28 -0.29
C ALA A 20 -26.15 -3.24 -1.44
N ILE A 21 -25.58 -2.98 -2.62
CA ILE A 21 -25.70 -3.88 -3.78
C ILE A 21 -24.99 -5.21 -3.52
N VAL A 22 -23.80 -5.19 -2.94
CA VAL A 22 -23.04 -6.41 -2.65
C VAL A 22 -23.77 -7.25 -1.62
N GLU A 23 -24.33 -6.65 -0.58
CA GLU A 23 -25.12 -7.34 0.46
C GLU A 23 -26.38 -8.00 -0.13
N ASP A 24 -27.04 -7.32 -1.07
CA ASP A 24 -28.24 -7.86 -1.75
C ASP A 24 -27.91 -9.01 -2.73
N THR A 25 -26.74 -8.96 -3.36
CA THR A 25 -26.34 -9.93 -4.38
C THR A 25 -25.48 -11.07 -3.86
N LEU A 26 -24.97 -10.99 -2.63
CA LEU A 26 -24.06 -11.97 -2.05
C LEU A 26 -24.78 -13.30 -1.78
N PRO A 27 -24.36 -14.43 -2.36
CA PRO A 27 -24.94 -15.73 -2.07
C PRO A 27 -24.61 -16.17 -0.64
N HIS A 28 -25.61 -16.69 0.08
CA HIS A 28 -25.45 -17.09 1.48
C HIS A 28 -24.65 -18.38 1.67
N ASP A 29 -24.69 -19.27 0.69
CA ASP A 29 -24.05 -20.59 0.72
C ASP A 29 -22.55 -20.54 0.40
N ARG A 30 -22.14 -19.66 -0.53
CA ARG A 30 -20.74 -19.54 -1.00
C ARG A 30 -20.23 -18.09 -1.12
N PRO A 31 -20.26 -17.29 -0.08
CA PRO A 31 -19.89 -15.88 -0.15
C PRO A 31 -18.40 -15.66 -0.47
N GLY A 32 -17.51 -16.57 -0.01
CA GLY A 32 -16.08 -16.50 -0.29
C GLY A 32 -15.75 -16.68 -1.76
N ASP A 33 -16.38 -17.67 -2.41
CA ASP A 33 -16.17 -17.95 -3.83
C ASP A 33 -16.71 -16.81 -4.70
N PHE A 34 -17.84 -16.23 -4.31
CA PHE A 34 -18.39 -15.07 -4.99
C PHE A 34 -17.46 -13.87 -4.93
N ASN A 35 -16.91 -13.57 -3.76
CA ASN A 35 -15.93 -12.47 -3.61
C ASN A 35 -14.67 -12.73 -4.44
N GLN A 36 -14.16 -13.97 -4.46
CA GLN A 36 -13.02 -14.34 -5.28
C GLN A 36 -13.34 -14.16 -6.77
N ALA A 37 -14.50 -14.63 -7.22
CA ALA A 37 -14.93 -14.46 -8.59
C ALA A 37 -15.06 -13.00 -9.00
N LEU A 38 -15.56 -12.12 -8.12
CA LEU A 38 -15.61 -10.67 -8.38
C LEU A 38 -14.20 -10.05 -8.53
N MET A 39 -13.24 -10.47 -7.73
CA MET A 39 -11.85 -9.99 -7.85
C MET A 39 -11.20 -10.47 -9.16
N ASP A 40 -11.37 -11.74 -9.49
CA ASP A 40 -10.85 -12.34 -10.73
C ASP A 40 -11.49 -11.70 -11.96
N PHE A 41 -12.79 -11.52 -11.94
CA PHE A 41 -13.54 -10.85 -13.00
C PHE A 41 -13.08 -9.39 -13.18
N GLY A 42 -12.86 -8.68 -12.08
CA GLY A 42 -12.35 -7.29 -12.09
C GLY A 42 -10.92 -7.17 -12.60
N SER A 43 -10.09 -8.18 -12.41
CA SER A 43 -8.70 -8.22 -12.86
C SER A 43 -8.52 -8.71 -14.30
N ALA A 44 -9.37 -9.65 -14.75
CA ALA A 44 -9.23 -10.30 -16.05
C ALA A 44 -10.13 -9.68 -17.14
N VAL A 45 -11.36 -9.31 -16.82
CA VAL A 45 -12.38 -8.87 -17.79
C VAL A 45 -12.75 -7.41 -17.61
N CYS A 46 -13.30 -7.04 -16.45
CA CYS A 46 -13.79 -5.67 -16.19
C CYS A 46 -12.68 -4.76 -15.65
N ILE A 47 -11.51 -4.79 -16.27
CA ILE A 47 -10.32 -4.04 -15.85
C ILE A 47 -10.58 -2.51 -15.81
N PRO A 48 -9.87 -1.75 -14.96
CA PRO A 48 -10.21 -0.35 -14.66
C PRO A 48 -10.25 0.59 -15.86
N LYS A 49 -9.24 0.56 -16.73
CA LYS A 49 -9.12 1.52 -17.84
C LYS A 49 -9.88 1.06 -19.09
N THR A 50 -9.57 -0.11 -19.59
CA THR A 50 -10.09 -0.62 -20.86
C THR A 50 -10.74 -1.98 -20.64
N PRO A 51 -12.01 -2.03 -20.21
CA PRO A 51 -12.70 -3.29 -19.94
C PRO A 51 -12.90 -4.09 -21.23
N ARG A 52 -12.76 -5.41 -21.14
CA ARG A 52 -12.93 -6.35 -22.25
C ARG A 52 -14.40 -6.71 -22.41
N CYS A 53 -15.23 -5.74 -22.79
CA CYS A 53 -16.68 -5.94 -22.86
C CYS A 53 -17.10 -7.00 -23.90
N GLY A 54 -16.34 -7.18 -24.97
CA GLY A 54 -16.59 -8.22 -25.98
C GLY A 54 -16.41 -9.66 -25.47
N GLU A 55 -15.64 -9.85 -24.40
CA GLU A 55 -15.40 -11.15 -23.76
C GLU A 55 -16.21 -11.31 -22.46
N CYS A 56 -17.04 -10.32 -22.11
CA CYS A 56 -17.72 -10.26 -20.83
C CYS A 56 -18.97 -11.15 -20.82
N PRO A 57 -19.06 -12.20 -19.98
CA PRO A 57 -20.20 -13.11 -19.95
C PRO A 57 -21.49 -12.46 -19.45
N ILE A 58 -21.41 -11.31 -18.78
CA ILE A 58 -22.56 -10.58 -18.23
C ILE A 58 -22.78 -9.22 -18.93
N VAL A 59 -22.27 -9.04 -20.15
CA VAL A 59 -22.34 -7.77 -20.88
C VAL A 59 -23.80 -7.32 -21.11
N ASN A 60 -24.71 -8.26 -21.35
CA ASN A 60 -26.12 -7.96 -21.59
C ASN A 60 -26.85 -7.41 -20.36
N MET A 61 -26.34 -7.67 -19.16
CA MET A 61 -26.86 -7.14 -17.90
C MET A 61 -26.18 -5.83 -17.47
N CYS A 62 -25.16 -5.39 -18.22
CA CYS A 62 -24.33 -4.26 -17.81
C CYS A 62 -24.94 -2.92 -18.26
N GLU A 63 -25.49 -2.15 -17.31
CA GLU A 63 -26.07 -0.84 -17.61
C GLU A 63 -25.05 0.15 -18.19
N ALA A 64 -23.79 0.13 -17.69
CA ALA A 64 -22.75 0.99 -18.23
C ALA A 64 -22.44 0.68 -19.71
N TYR A 65 -22.52 -0.59 -20.12
CA TYR A 65 -22.31 -0.97 -21.50
C TYR A 65 -23.50 -0.55 -22.38
N GLN A 66 -24.73 -0.79 -21.94
CA GLN A 66 -25.95 -0.40 -22.66
C GLN A 66 -26.03 1.11 -22.89
N HIS A 67 -25.56 1.90 -21.91
CA HIS A 67 -25.55 3.37 -21.97
C HIS A 67 -24.24 3.98 -22.50
N LYS A 68 -23.27 3.17 -22.95
CA LYS A 68 -21.97 3.60 -23.46
C LYS A 68 -21.16 4.45 -22.46
N ASP A 69 -21.22 4.11 -21.18
CA ASP A 69 -20.55 4.79 -20.07
C ASP A 69 -19.39 3.98 -19.45
N THR A 70 -18.97 2.91 -20.11
CA THR A 70 -17.93 1.99 -19.60
C THR A 70 -16.58 2.66 -19.36
N ASP A 71 -16.23 3.66 -20.15
CA ASP A 71 -15.01 4.47 -20.07
C ASP A 71 -15.07 5.53 -18.96
N LYS A 72 -16.28 6.01 -18.62
CA LYS A 72 -16.51 6.98 -17.54
C LYS A 72 -16.53 6.35 -16.16
N LEU A 73 -16.65 5.03 -16.08
CA LEU A 73 -16.82 4.29 -14.83
C LEU A 73 -15.66 3.32 -14.59
N PRO A 74 -15.28 3.06 -13.34
CA PRO A 74 -15.79 3.69 -12.11
C PRO A 74 -15.27 5.12 -11.93
N VAL A 75 -16.09 6.00 -11.34
CA VAL A 75 -15.65 7.34 -10.95
C VAL A 75 -14.73 7.22 -9.72
N ARG A 76 -13.50 7.71 -9.85
CA ARG A 76 -12.50 7.70 -8.78
C ARG A 76 -11.78 9.03 -8.70
N ILE A 77 -12.17 9.85 -7.74
CA ILE A 77 -11.54 11.15 -7.49
C ILE A 77 -10.40 10.95 -6.49
N LYS A 78 -9.15 11.02 -6.98
CA LYS A 78 -7.98 10.96 -6.10
C LYS A 78 -7.89 12.27 -5.30
N LYS A 79 -8.23 12.22 -4.02
CA LYS A 79 -8.10 13.36 -3.09
C LYS A 79 -6.79 13.36 -2.30
N THR A 80 -6.04 12.26 -2.31
CA THR A 80 -4.88 12.07 -1.43
C THR A 80 -3.62 12.55 -2.14
N LYS A 81 -2.99 13.60 -1.60
CA LYS A 81 -1.64 13.98 -1.97
C LYS A 81 -0.69 12.91 -1.42
N VAL A 82 0.15 12.36 -2.27
CA VAL A 82 1.19 11.42 -1.85
C VAL A 82 2.24 12.20 -1.07
N VAL A 83 2.50 11.80 0.17
CA VAL A 83 3.56 12.37 1.00
C VAL A 83 4.85 11.60 0.73
N GLU A 84 5.89 12.30 0.30
CA GLU A 84 7.22 11.75 0.11
C GLU A 84 7.96 11.74 1.46
N VAL A 85 8.53 10.58 1.81
CA VAL A 85 9.19 10.35 3.08
C VAL A 85 10.56 9.73 2.82
N PRO A 86 11.64 10.49 2.97
CA PRO A 86 12.99 9.93 2.94
C PRO A 86 13.26 9.15 4.23
N LEU A 87 13.81 7.94 4.08
CA LEU A 87 14.15 7.04 5.19
C LEU A 87 15.62 6.64 5.14
N PHE A 88 16.25 6.70 6.31
CA PHE A 88 17.56 6.13 6.56
C PHE A 88 17.37 4.78 7.26
N VAL A 89 17.81 3.68 6.64
CA VAL A 89 17.56 2.31 7.10
C VAL A 89 18.88 1.65 7.45
N GLY A 90 19.03 1.14 8.67
CA GLY A 90 20.22 0.43 9.12
C GLY A 90 20.08 -1.08 9.02
N ILE A 91 20.86 -1.71 8.13
CA ILE A 91 21.07 -3.16 8.11
C ILE A 91 22.24 -3.44 9.06
N LEU A 92 21.92 -3.59 10.33
CA LEU A 92 22.90 -3.62 11.42
C LEU A 92 23.12 -5.06 11.89
N GLN A 93 24.38 -5.45 11.98
CA GLN A 93 24.80 -6.79 12.31
C GLN A 93 25.51 -6.80 13.68
N TYR A 94 25.19 -7.78 14.52
CA TYR A 94 25.88 -8.16 15.74
C TYR A 94 26.23 -9.64 15.66
N GLU A 95 27.50 -9.98 15.60
CA GLU A 95 27.96 -11.34 15.29
C GLU A 95 27.28 -11.91 14.03
N ASP A 96 26.54 -13.01 14.15
CA ASP A 96 25.78 -13.65 13.06
C ASP A 96 24.32 -13.19 12.96
N TYR A 97 23.90 -12.20 13.76
CA TYR A 97 22.52 -11.75 13.87
C TYR A 97 22.32 -10.36 13.30
N TYR A 98 21.10 -10.09 12.84
CA TYR A 98 20.69 -8.75 12.42
C TYR A 98 19.77 -8.12 13.44
N LEU A 99 19.97 -6.84 13.73
CA LEU A 99 19.09 -6.09 14.60
C LEU A 99 17.78 -5.78 13.87
N LEU A 100 16.68 -6.22 14.47
CA LEU A 100 15.32 -5.86 14.09
C LEU A 100 14.62 -5.24 15.27
N HIS A 101 13.74 -4.27 15.00
CA HIS A 101 12.87 -3.71 16.01
C HIS A 101 11.40 -3.78 15.59
N LYS A 102 10.51 -3.77 16.57
CA LYS A 102 9.07 -3.82 16.33
C LYS A 102 8.50 -2.42 16.23
N ARG A 103 7.80 -2.13 15.13
CA ARG A 103 7.09 -0.86 14.97
C ARG A 103 6.06 -0.66 16.08
N PRO A 104 5.76 0.62 16.43
CA PRO A 104 4.68 0.93 17.35
C PRO A 104 3.34 0.33 16.89
N ASN A 105 2.44 0.13 17.84
CA ASN A 105 1.12 -0.45 17.54
C ASN A 105 0.16 0.58 16.85
N ARG A 106 0.69 1.65 16.27
CA ARG A 106 -0.03 2.71 15.57
C ARG A 106 0.68 3.11 14.27
N GLY A 107 -0.06 3.66 13.31
CA GLY A 107 0.49 4.13 12.03
C GLY A 107 0.63 3.04 10.97
N LEU A 108 1.43 3.30 9.94
CA LEU A 108 1.66 2.41 8.82
C LEU A 108 2.49 1.20 9.23
N LEU A 109 2.11 -0.01 8.77
CA LEU A 109 2.78 -1.28 9.10
C LEU A 109 2.94 -1.51 10.62
N ARG A 110 1.93 -1.14 11.39
CA ARG A 110 1.92 -1.25 12.87
C ARG A 110 2.27 -2.67 13.34
N SER A 111 3.05 -2.74 14.42
CA SER A 111 3.47 -3.98 15.07
C SER A 111 4.24 -4.98 14.20
N MET A 112 4.65 -4.58 12.99
CA MET A 112 5.55 -5.38 12.16
C MET A 112 7.01 -5.21 12.58
N TRP A 113 7.81 -6.23 12.34
CA TRP A 113 9.26 -6.18 12.52
C TRP A 113 9.90 -5.52 11.30
N GLU A 114 10.88 -4.65 11.55
CA GLU A 114 11.65 -3.97 10.50
C GLU A 114 13.10 -3.77 10.93
N PHE A 115 13.96 -3.50 9.96
CA PHE A 115 15.28 -2.93 10.24
C PHE A 115 15.14 -1.55 10.87
N PRO A 116 16.02 -1.17 11.83
CA PRO A 116 16.02 0.18 12.39
C PRO A 116 15.98 1.23 11.30
N SER A 117 15.03 2.15 11.38
CA SER A 117 14.85 3.18 10.38
C SER A 117 14.40 4.51 10.99
N VAL A 118 14.90 5.60 10.42
CA VAL A 118 14.54 6.97 10.83
C VAL A 118 14.14 7.80 9.61
N GLU A 119 13.18 8.71 9.80
CA GLU A 119 12.81 9.66 8.76
C GLU A 119 13.93 10.73 8.67
N MET A 120 14.51 10.91 7.49
CA MET A 120 15.49 11.96 7.23
C MET A 120 14.75 13.29 7.07
N VAL A 121 15.13 14.28 7.87
CA VAL A 121 14.47 15.60 7.83
C VAL A 121 15.10 16.48 6.75
N SER A 122 16.43 16.54 6.61
CA SER A 122 17.08 17.37 5.59
C SER A 122 18.46 16.90 5.14
N THR A 123 19.27 16.28 6.00
CA THR A 123 20.65 15.90 5.68
C THR A 123 20.98 14.45 6.01
N PHE A 124 22.05 13.92 5.38
CA PHE A 124 22.60 12.60 5.68
C PHE A 124 23.01 12.46 7.16
N ASP A 125 23.68 13.48 7.70
CA ASP A 125 24.17 13.49 9.08
C ASP A 125 23.05 13.43 10.12
N GLU A 126 21.87 13.96 9.81
CA GLU A 126 20.68 13.83 10.67
C GLU A 126 20.14 12.40 10.65
N GLY A 127 20.15 11.75 9.48
CA GLY A 127 19.74 10.35 9.35
C GLY A 127 20.67 9.42 10.11
N GLU A 128 21.99 9.63 10.04
CA GLU A 128 23.01 8.87 10.75
C GLU A 128 22.86 9.04 12.28
N ARG A 129 22.81 10.26 12.78
CA ARG A 129 22.58 10.53 14.20
C ARG A 129 21.28 9.96 14.73
N GLY A 130 20.20 10.08 13.96
CA GLY A 130 18.92 9.50 14.34
C GLY A 130 18.97 7.98 14.41
N LEU A 131 19.73 7.33 13.54
CA LEU A 131 19.95 5.88 13.60
C LEU A 131 20.79 5.49 14.82
N GLU A 132 21.86 6.22 15.12
CA GLU A 132 22.68 6.01 16.32
C GLU A 132 21.84 6.14 17.60
N GLU A 133 21.03 7.19 17.71
CA GLU A 133 20.14 7.39 18.85
C GLU A 133 19.13 6.25 19.00
N LEU A 134 18.53 5.77 17.88
CA LEU A 134 17.61 4.65 17.89
C LEU A 134 18.32 3.36 18.35
N VAL A 135 19.49 3.07 17.82
CA VAL A 135 20.31 1.90 18.16
C VAL A 135 20.68 1.90 19.64
N LYS A 136 21.12 3.05 20.15
CA LYS A 136 21.44 3.26 21.57
C LYS A 136 20.21 3.06 22.47
N ALA A 137 19.05 3.54 22.05
CA ALA A 137 17.80 3.30 22.78
C ALA A 137 17.39 1.82 22.81
N LEU A 138 17.85 1.01 21.85
CA LEU A 138 17.69 -0.44 21.82
C LEU A 138 18.75 -1.22 22.62
N GLY A 139 19.73 -0.53 23.20
CA GLY A 139 20.77 -1.11 24.06
C GLY A 139 22.05 -1.53 23.33
N PHE A 140 22.29 -1.03 22.11
CA PHE A 140 23.48 -1.30 21.31
C PHE A 140 24.24 -0.02 21.01
N GLU A 141 25.49 -0.18 20.58
CA GLU A 141 26.29 0.91 20.04
C GLU A 141 26.67 0.61 18.57
N LEU A 142 26.71 1.65 17.73
CA LEU A 142 27.12 1.53 16.33
C LEU A 142 28.66 1.61 16.27
N ALA A 143 29.30 0.53 15.81
CA ALA A 143 30.76 0.40 15.86
C ALA A 143 31.48 1.14 14.73
N LEU A 144 30.86 1.33 13.58
CA LEU A 144 31.48 1.90 12.37
C LEU A 144 30.49 2.79 11.63
N GLN A 145 31.02 3.76 10.88
CA GLN A 145 30.22 4.57 9.96
C GLN A 145 29.49 3.68 8.95
N PRO A 146 28.18 3.86 8.82
CA PRO A 146 27.38 3.00 7.95
C PRO A 146 27.74 3.22 6.47
N VAL A 147 27.90 2.13 5.73
CA VAL A 147 28.18 2.15 4.29
C VAL A 147 26.89 2.02 3.52
N LEU A 148 26.61 2.95 2.59
CA LEU A 148 25.45 2.88 1.71
C LEU A 148 25.51 1.62 0.86
N VAL A 149 24.48 0.77 0.98
CA VAL A 149 24.35 -0.48 0.23
C VAL A 149 23.41 -0.32 -0.95
N LYS A 150 22.25 0.34 -0.74
CA LYS A 150 21.22 0.45 -1.76
C LYS A 150 20.25 1.61 -1.52
N GLU A 151 19.76 2.17 -2.62
CA GLU A 151 18.61 3.09 -2.63
C GLU A 151 17.38 2.37 -3.18
N ILE A 152 16.26 2.49 -2.48
CA ILE A 152 15.01 1.78 -2.81
C ILE A 152 13.84 2.76 -2.71
N THR A 153 12.96 2.72 -3.68
CA THR A 153 11.69 3.46 -3.62
C THR A 153 10.52 2.50 -3.44
N HIS A 154 9.69 2.76 -2.44
CA HIS A 154 8.44 2.01 -2.24
C HIS A 154 7.24 2.95 -2.20
N ILE A 155 6.18 2.60 -2.95
CA ILE A 155 5.01 3.45 -3.13
C ILE A 155 3.79 2.80 -2.48
N PHE A 156 3.25 3.49 -1.47
CA PHE A 156 1.95 3.20 -0.87
C PHE A 156 0.86 4.07 -1.51
N SER A 157 -0.39 3.85 -1.17
CA SER A 157 -1.51 4.65 -1.67
C SER A 157 -1.44 6.15 -1.30
N HIS A 158 -0.83 6.49 -0.17
CA HIS A 158 -0.77 7.84 0.39
C HIS A 158 0.64 8.29 0.80
N ARG A 159 1.65 7.39 0.72
CA ARG A 159 3.05 7.68 1.03
C ARG A 159 3.97 7.09 -0.02
N LYS A 160 5.12 7.72 -0.21
CA LYS A 160 6.21 7.23 -1.05
C LYS A 160 7.48 7.29 -0.22
N TRP A 161 8.05 6.14 0.06
CA TRP A 161 9.29 6.04 0.81
C TRP A 161 10.49 6.03 -0.15
N PHE A 162 11.44 6.91 0.14
CA PHE A 162 12.77 6.89 -0.46
C PHE A 162 13.74 6.39 0.60
N MET A 163 14.09 5.12 0.50
CA MET A 163 14.92 4.46 1.50
C MET A 163 16.36 4.43 1.04
N LYS A 164 17.26 4.90 1.90
CA LYS A 164 18.70 4.66 1.78
C LYS A 164 19.09 3.62 2.82
N ALA A 165 19.50 2.44 2.35
CA ALA A 165 19.90 1.33 3.20
C ALA A 165 21.41 1.35 3.40
N PHE A 166 21.82 1.31 4.66
CA PHE A 166 23.21 1.32 5.10
C PHE A 166 23.52 0.06 5.89
N ARG A 167 24.72 -0.48 5.72
CA ARG A 167 25.23 -1.58 6.52
C ARG A 167 26.16 -1.03 7.59
N GLY A 168 26.08 -1.56 8.80
CA GLY A 168 26.95 -1.25 9.92
C GLY A 168 27.04 -2.44 10.89
N ASP A 169 28.06 -2.39 11.74
CA ASP A 169 28.27 -3.38 12.77
C ASP A 169 27.93 -2.78 14.15
N LEU A 170 27.44 -3.62 15.05
CA LEU A 170 27.05 -3.26 16.42
C LEU A 170 28.03 -3.84 17.42
N THR A 171 28.21 -3.14 18.53
CA THR A 171 28.97 -3.58 19.71
C THR A 171 28.12 -3.55 20.96
#